data_d46ff87f2f0f6f101ce0132a9b9c6c03
#
_entry.id   d46ff87f2f0f6f101ce0132a9b9c6c03
#
_cell.length_a   1.000
_cell.length_b   1.000
_cell.length_c   1.000
_cell.angle_alpha   90.00
_cell.angle_beta   90.00
_cell.angle_gamma   90.00
#
_symmetry.space_group_name_H-M   'P 1'
#
loop_
_entity.id
_entity.type
_entity.pdbx_description
1 polymer ?
#
loop_
_entity_poly.entity_id
_entity_poly.type
_entity_poly.pdbx_seq_one_letter_code
_entity_poly.pdbx_strand_id
1 'polypeptide(L)'
;MVSDRVTWPAVDFEAFDWHGRDDVPASRQARLLARQPYQAAIPPAIADVQVDLPAAALAAAEDASTEIARFDAEAGAEIAPFSASLLRSESAASSKIENLTASARAIAEAELGRGSRNAVLIVANERAMSAAIALADQLDGPAILNMHDVLLRDSAPVIAGRWRDQQVWIGGGDHSPHAAQFIPPHHDRVPAAIDDLIRFIARTDIPTLAHAAIAHAQFETIHPFPDGNGRVGRALVHAQLRHARLTRHVTVPVSAGLLTDIDAYFAALGAYRDGDPVPIVERFADATFAALANGRQLVADLHHVRDGWAQRVKARRDAAAWKITEIVVRQPVVNAPSLSRELGIPQTNVYRALQPLVDAGVLVEFTNNKRDRLWRAPDVLEVLDAFAARTGRRQRPRR
;
A
#
# COMPACT_ATOMS: atom_id res chain seq x y z
N MET A 1 40.21 11.86 18.12
CA MET A 1 39.04 12.74 18.05
C MET A 1 37.82 11.85 17.91
N VAL A 2 37.04 11.72 18.96
CA VAL A 2 35.74 11.04 18.90
C VAL A 2 34.86 11.94 18.04
N SER A 3 34.51 11.48 16.84
CA SER A 3 33.50 12.13 16.03
C SER A 3 32.21 12.15 16.85
N ASP A 4 31.69 13.32 17.21
CA ASP A 4 30.35 13.47 17.70
C ASP A 4 29.41 12.93 16.59
N ARG A 5 29.05 11.66 16.67
CA ARG A 5 27.99 11.12 15.82
C ARG A 5 26.74 11.91 16.12
N VAL A 6 26.23 12.60 15.12
CA VAL A 6 24.90 13.22 15.19
C VAL A 6 23.92 12.09 15.43
N THR A 7 23.44 11.96 16.66
CA THR A 7 22.44 10.95 17.01
C THR A 7 21.10 11.40 16.45
N TRP A 8 20.39 10.49 15.78
CA TRP A 8 18.99 10.73 15.36
C TRP A 8 18.14 11.07 16.58
N PRO A 9 17.30 12.12 16.54
CA PRO A 9 16.51 12.50 17.70
C PRO A 9 15.40 11.46 17.97
N ALA A 10 15.32 10.99 19.22
CA ALA A 10 14.20 10.18 19.69
C ALA A 10 12.93 11.02 19.90
N VAL A 11 11.78 10.37 20.00
CA VAL A 11 10.56 11.03 20.43
C VAL A 11 10.68 11.42 21.91
N ASP A 12 10.15 12.60 22.24
CA ASP A 12 9.91 13.01 23.63
C ASP A 12 8.45 12.78 24.00
N PHE A 13 8.07 13.06 25.24
CA PHE A 13 6.73 12.79 25.74
C PHE A 13 6.19 13.95 26.56
N GLU A 14 4.88 14.16 26.48
CA GLU A 14 4.15 15.11 27.30
C GLU A 14 2.89 14.48 27.91
N ALA A 15 2.56 14.89 29.13
CA ALA A 15 1.45 14.34 29.89
C ALA A 15 0.14 15.10 29.60
N PHE A 16 -0.94 14.36 29.38
CA PHE A 16 -2.29 14.88 29.25
C PHE A 16 -3.26 14.13 30.15
N ASP A 17 -4.23 14.84 30.70
CA ASP A 17 -5.34 14.22 31.40
C ASP A 17 -6.27 13.48 30.42
N TRP A 18 -6.67 12.27 30.78
CA TRP A 18 -7.64 11.53 29.99
C TRP A 18 -9.06 11.79 30.48
N HIS A 19 -9.87 12.36 29.62
CA HIS A 19 -11.31 12.51 29.85
C HIS A 19 -12.03 11.35 29.16
N GLY A 20 -12.32 10.30 29.95
CA GLY A 20 -12.74 8.99 29.49
C GLY A 20 -13.97 8.95 28.59
N ARG A 21 -14.07 7.88 27.84
CA ARG A 21 -15.28 7.47 27.12
C ARG A 21 -16.13 6.62 28.06
N ASP A 22 -17.19 7.18 28.61
CA ASP A 22 -18.13 6.45 29.48
C ASP A 22 -18.99 5.42 28.74
N ASP A 23 -19.04 5.52 27.41
CA ASP A 23 -19.80 4.65 26.50
C ASP A 23 -19.10 3.34 26.14
N VAL A 24 -17.81 3.21 26.43
CA VAL A 24 -17.02 2.00 26.14
C VAL A 24 -16.92 1.10 27.36
N PRO A 25 -17.36 -0.18 27.27
CA PRO A 25 -17.23 -1.12 28.38
C PRO A 25 -15.75 -1.34 28.78
N ALA A 26 -15.45 -1.18 30.05
CA ALA A 26 -14.11 -1.37 30.58
C ALA A 26 -14.10 -2.11 31.92
N SER A 27 -13.03 -2.86 32.20
CA SER A 27 -12.78 -3.49 33.47
C SER A 27 -12.56 -2.43 34.56
N ARG A 28 -12.75 -2.81 35.85
CA ARG A 28 -12.47 -1.93 36.97
C ARG A 28 -11.01 -1.42 36.94
N GLN A 29 -10.07 -2.29 36.59
CA GLN A 29 -8.66 -1.93 36.49
C GLN A 29 -8.40 -0.91 35.35
N ALA A 30 -8.99 -1.10 34.16
CA ALA A 30 -8.87 -0.15 33.04
C ALA A 30 -9.44 1.23 33.41
N ARG A 31 -10.57 1.29 34.14
CA ARG A 31 -11.16 2.56 34.63
C ARG A 31 -10.29 3.26 35.68
N LEU A 32 -9.56 2.50 36.51
CA LEU A 32 -8.64 3.09 37.49
C LEU A 32 -7.39 3.66 36.77
N LEU A 33 -6.84 2.95 35.79
CA LEU A 33 -5.72 3.44 34.99
C LEU A 33 -6.11 4.68 34.18
N ALA A 34 -7.32 4.73 33.65
CA ALA A 34 -7.83 5.86 32.89
C ALA A 34 -8.00 7.17 33.68
N ARG A 35 -7.83 7.14 35.01
CA ARG A 35 -7.83 8.34 35.85
C ARG A 35 -6.45 9.01 35.98
N GLN A 36 -5.42 8.37 35.48
CA GLN A 36 -4.06 8.91 35.45
C GLN A 36 -3.82 9.69 34.15
N PRO A 37 -2.91 10.66 34.11
CA PRO A 37 -2.45 11.25 32.86
C PRO A 37 -1.82 10.18 31.96
N TYR A 38 -1.99 10.34 30.66
CA TYR A 38 -1.27 9.53 29.66
C TYR A 38 -0.13 10.33 29.05
N GLN A 39 0.86 9.63 28.46
CA GLN A 39 2.03 10.22 27.84
C GLN A 39 1.85 10.18 26.32
N ALA A 40 1.61 11.34 25.68
CA ALA A 40 1.59 11.47 24.23
C ALA A 40 3.00 11.76 23.71
N ALA A 41 3.36 11.18 22.58
CA ALA A 41 4.66 11.42 21.95
C ALA A 41 4.78 12.85 21.43
N ILE A 42 6.00 13.39 21.46
CA ILE A 42 6.39 14.60 20.78
C ILE A 42 7.36 14.19 19.67
N PRO A 43 6.91 14.07 18.42
CA PRO A 43 7.81 13.75 17.31
C PRO A 43 8.86 14.85 17.15
N PRO A 44 10.13 14.49 16.97
CA PRO A 44 11.15 15.51 16.68
C PRO A 44 10.90 16.17 15.32
N ALA A 45 11.29 17.44 15.18
CA ALA A 45 11.41 18.07 13.87
C ALA A 45 12.62 17.46 13.15
N ILE A 46 12.43 16.97 11.93
CA ILE A 46 13.45 16.24 11.18
C ILE A 46 13.87 16.94 9.87
N ALA A 47 13.20 18.00 9.48
CA ALA A 47 13.46 18.70 8.22
C ALA A 47 14.94 19.09 8.03
N ASP A 48 15.59 19.55 9.10
CA ASP A 48 16.94 20.06 9.07
C ASP A 48 17.96 19.09 9.75
N VAL A 49 17.53 17.90 10.18
CA VAL A 49 18.40 16.92 10.83
C VAL A 49 19.33 16.29 9.80
N GLN A 50 20.62 16.26 10.10
CA GLN A 50 21.58 15.53 9.29
C GLN A 50 21.33 14.03 9.40
N VAL A 51 21.17 13.37 8.25
CA VAL A 51 20.97 11.92 8.18
C VAL A 51 22.35 11.24 8.11
N ASP A 52 22.79 10.70 9.24
CA ASP A 52 24.06 9.94 9.35
C ASP A 52 23.76 8.45 9.53
N LEU A 53 23.80 7.70 8.42
CA LEU A 53 23.55 6.26 8.40
C LEU A 53 24.86 5.50 8.21
N PRO A 54 25.00 4.31 8.83
CA PRO A 54 26.13 3.43 8.57
C PRO A 54 26.28 3.11 7.08
N ALA A 55 27.53 2.99 6.60
CA ALA A 55 27.81 2.71 5.20
C ALA A 55 27.09 1.45 4.67
N ALA A 56 26.91 0.43 5.52
CA ALA A 56 26.20 -0.78 5.16
C ALA A 56 24.70 -0.52 4.88
N ALA A 57 24.03 0.29 5.71
CA ALA A 57 22.63 0.64 5.52
C ALA A 57 22.43 1.52 4.28
N LEU A 58 23.34 2.48 4.04
CA LEU A 58 23.34 3.30 2.82
C LEU A 58 23.52 2.43 1.58
N ALA A 59 24.53 1.53 1.58
CA ALA A 59 24.77 0.63 0.45
C ALA A 59 23.54 -0.26 0.16
N ALA A 60 22.91 -0.83 1.20
CA ALA A 60 21.71 -1.65 1.03
C ALA A 60 20.56 -0.84 0.42
N ALA A 61 20.35 0.42 0.84
CA ALA A 61 19.31 1.29 0.30
C ALA A 61 19.61 1.71 -1.16
N GLU A 62 20.87 1.96 -1.51
CA GLU A 62 21.30 2.29 -2.88
C GLU A 62 21.18 1.08 -3.82
N ASP A 63 21.61 -0.10 -3.38
CA ASP A 63 21.45 -1.34 -4.13
C ASP A 63 19.97 -1.64 -4.41
N ALA A 64 19.13 -1.51 -3.39
CA ALA A 64 17.69 -1.69 -3.56
C ALA A 64 17.07 -0.63 -4.51
N SER A 65 17.50 0.63 -4.44
CA SER A 65 17.08 1.69 -5.37
C SER A 65 17.50 1.36 -6.82
N THR A 66 18.71 0.85 -6.99
CA THR A 66 19.21 0.42 -8.31
C THR A 66 18.39 -0.74 -8.87
N GLU A 67 18.02 -1.70 -8.04
CA GLU A 67 17.18 -2.82 -8.44
C GLU A 67 15.73 -2.38 -8.78
N ILE A 68 15.17 -1.38 -8.06
CA ILE A 68 13.89 -0.75 -8.44
C ILE A 68 13.99 -0.16 -9.84
N ALA A 69 14.99 0.67 -10.10
CA ALA A 69 15.18 1.32 -11.40
C ALA A 69 15.38 0.31 -12.53
N ARG A 70 16.13 -0.77 -12.27
CA ARG A 70 16.33 -1.87 -13.22
C ARG A 70 15.01 -2.57 -13.52
N PHE A 71 14.24 -2.93 -12.51
CA PHE A 71 12.94 -3.56 -12.67
C PHE A 71 11.96 -2.66 -13.45
N ASP A 72 11.93 -1.36 -13.16
CA ASP A 72 11.08 -0.41 -13.89
C ASP A 72 11.49 -0.28 -15.35
N ALA A 73 12.80 -0.31 -15.66
CA ALA A 73 13.32 -0.26 -17.03
C ALA A 73 13.05 -1.55 -17.82
N GLU A 74 13.27 -2.73 -17.20
CA GLU A 74 12.90 -4.04 -17.75
C GLU A 74 11.40 -4.09 -18.05
N ALA A 75 10.62 -3.48 -17.15
CA ALA A 75 9.17 -3.41 -17.21
C ALA A 75 8.62 -2.50 -18.31
N GLY A 76 9.36 -1.47 -18.70
CA GLY A 76 8.84 -0.37 -19.53
C GLY A 76 8.29 -0.78 -20.89
N ALA A 77 8.81 -1.84 -21.50
CA ALA A 77 8.32 -2.36 -22.79
C ALA A 77 7.39 -3.59 -22.63
N GLU A 78 7.66 -4.45 -21.65
CA GLU A 78 7.00 -5.76 -21.54
C GLU A 78 6.00 -5.84 -20.37
N ILE A 79 6.25 -5.10 -19.27
CA ILE A 79 5.47 -5.19 -18.04
C ILE A 79 4.36 -4.12 -17.96
N ALA A 80 4.35 -3.10 -18.79
CA ALA A 80 3.30 -2.09 -18.81
C ALA A 80 1.86 -2.68 -18.80
N PRO A 81 1.56 -3.79 -19.50
CA PRO A 81 0.26 -4.46 -19.39
C PRO A 81 -0.05 -5.00 -17.99
N PHE A 82 0.97 -5.26 -17.16
CA PHE A 82 0.83 -5.86 -15.83
C PHE A 82 0.94 -4.85 -14.69
N SER A 83 1.20 -3.57 -15.00
CA SER A 83 1.36 -2.50 -13.99
C SER A 83 0.14 -2.39 -13.06
N ALA A 84 -1.07 -2.55 -13.59
CA ALA A 84 -2.30 -2.57 -12.80
C ALA A 84 -2.36 -3.77 -11.84
N SER A 85 -1.87 -4.94 -12.27
CA SER A 85 -1.79 -6.13 -11.42
C SER A 85 -0.78 -5.97 -10.28
N LEU A 86 0.36 -5.31 -10.54
CA LEU A 86 1.34 -4.96 -9.50
C LEU A 86 0.78 -3.96 -8.50
N LEU A 87 0.11 -2.91 -8.97
CA LEU A 87 -0.53 -1.91 -8.10
C LEU A 87 -1.64 -2.53 -7.24
N ARG A 88 -2.49 -3.38 -7.83
CA ARG A 88 -3.50 -4.13 -7.09
C ARG A 88 -2.88 -5.03 -6.03
N SER A 89 -1.80 -5.72 -6.38
CA SER A 89 -1.07 -6.61 -5.47
C SER A 89 -0.44 -5.84 -4.31
N GLU A 90 0.11 -4.65 -4.57
CA GLU A 90 0.62 -3.74 -3.54
C GLU A 90 -0.52 -3.25 -2.63
N SER A 91 -1.64 -2.81 -3.19
CA SER A 91 -2.79 -2.32 -2.41
C SER A 91 -3.40 -3.40 -1.53
N ALA A 92 -3.47 -4.64 -2.04
CA ALA A 92 -3.93 -5.79 -1.27
C ALA A 92 -2.94 -6.13 -0.13
N ALA A 93 -1.64 -6.12 -0.40
CA ALA A 93 -0.59 -6.36 0.60
C ALA A 93 -0.58 -5.25 1.67
N SER A 94 -0.65 -3.99 1.28
CA SER A 94 -0.77 -2.85 2.18
C SER A 94 -2.01 -2.96 3.08
N SER A 95 -3.16 -3.33 2.52
CA SER A 95 -4.38 -3.53 3.30
C SER A 95 -4.28 -4.74 4.24
N LYS A 96 -3.54 -5.79 3.86
CA LYS A 96 -3.32 -6.99 4.69
C LYS A 96 -2.47 -6.68 5.93
N ILE A 97 -1.55 -5.71 5.88
CA ILE A 97 -0.84 -5.20 7.07
C ILE A 97 -1.85 -4.69 8.11
N GLU A 98 -2.94 -4.07 7.65
CA GLU A 98 -4.06 -3.58 8.48
C GLU A 98 -5.14 -4.64 8.73
N ASN A 99 -4.83 -5.92 8.57
CA ASN A 99 -5.75 -7.05 8.73
C ASN A 99 -6.98 -7.04 7.77
N LEU A 100 -6.94 -6.27 6.70
CA LEU A 100 -7.97 -6.27 5.66
C LEU A 100 -7.58 -7.27 4.56
N THR A 101 -8.31 -8.37 4.47
CA THR A 101 -8.04 -9.45 3.50
C THR A 101 -9.24 -9.75 2.62
N ALA A 102 -9.00 -10.03 1.34
CA ALA A 102 -9.97 -10.53 0.39
C ALA A 102 -9.23 -11.35 -0.69
N SER A 103 -9.92 -12.29 -1.35
CA SER A 103 -9.37 -13.01 -2.50
C SER A 103 -9.25 -12.10 -3.72
N ALA A 104 -8.36 -12.43 -4.66
CA ALA A 104 -8.20 -11.69 -5.91
C ALA A 104 -9.53 -11.54 -6.67
N ARG A 105 -10.37 -12.58 -6.65
CA ARG A 105 -11.72 -12.54 -7.22
C ARG A 105 -12.61 -11.51 -6.54
N ALA A 106 -12.68 -11.50 -5.22
CA ALA A 106 -13.53 -10.58 -4.47
C ALA A 106 -13.12 -9.11 -4.71
N ILE A 107 -11.81 -8.84 -4.81
CA ILE A 107 -11.29 -7.51 -5.14
C ILE A 107 -11.73 -7.12 -6.55
N ALA A 108 -11.58 -8.00 -7.54
CA ALA A 108 -11.98 -7.73 -8.92
C ALA A 108 -13.51 -7.56 -9.08
N GLU A 109 -14.33 -8.25 -8.30
CA GLU A 109 -15.77 -8.04 -8.24
C GLU A 109 -16.12 -6.66 -7.62
N ALA A 110 -15.36 -6.23 -6.60
CA ALA A 110 -15.54 -4.93 -5.95
C ALA A 110 -15.26 -3.75 -6.89
N GLU A 111 -14.32 -3.88 -7.83
CA GLU A 111 -14.07 -2.89 -8.89
C GLU A 111 -15.31 -2.67 -9.79
N LEU A 112 -16.14 -3.69 -9.93
CA LEU A 112 -17.41 -3.63 -10.65
C LEU A 112 -18.61 -3.22 -9.77
N GLY A 113 -18.34 -2.74 -8.55
CA GLY A 113 -19.37 -2.34 -7.60
C GLY A 113 -20.04 -3.52 -6.86
N ARG A 114 -19.42 -4.70 -6.88
CA ARG A 114 -19.93 -5.92 -6.24
C ARG A 114 -18.83 -6.54 -5.40
N GLY A 115 -18.86 -6.38 -4.10
CA GLY A 115 -17.80 -6.94 -3.27
C GLY A 115 -18.16 -6.99 -1.79
N SER A 116 -17.40 -7.78 -1.04
CA SER A 116 -17.41 -7.74 0.42
C SER A 116 -16.84 -6.41 0.92
N ARG A 117 -17.15 -6.04 2.17
CA ARG A 117 -16.64 -4.81 2.79
C ARG A 117 -15.12 -4.68 2.66
N ASN A 118 -14.36 -5.74 2.99
CA ASN A 118 -12.91 -5.70 2.89
C ASN A 118 -12.43 -5.49 1.44
N ALA A 119 -13.05 -6.15 0.46
CA ALA A 119 -12.69 -6.00 -0.94
C ALA A 119 -12.89 -4.55 -1.42
N VAL A 120 -14.00 -3.91 -1.03
CA VAL A 120 -14.27 -2.48 -1.32
C VAL A 120 -13.21 -1.58 -0.70
N LEU A 121 -12.80 -1.83 0.55
CA LEU A 121 -11.74 -1.07 1.22
C LEU A 121 -10.36 -1.26 0.55
N ILE A 122 -10.06 -2.46 0.02
CA ILE A 122 -8.84 -2.73 -0.73
C ILE A 122 -8.84 -1.97 -2.07
N VAL A 123 -9.97 -1.94 -2.78
CA VAL A 123 -10.13 -1.13 -4.01
C VAL A 123 -9.99 0.36 -3.72
N ALA A 124 -10.53 0.85 -2.60
CA ALA A 124 -10.32 2.24 -2.17
C ALA A 124 -8.84 2.54 -1.91
N ASN A 125 -8.08 1.60 -1.32
CA ASN A 125 -6.63 1.74 -1.14
C ASN A 125 -5.87 1.77 -2.49
N GLU A 126 -6.28 0.97 -3.48
CA GLU A 126 -5.70 1.03 -4.83
C GLU A 126 -5.91 2.41 -5.47
N ARG A 127 -7.12 2.98 -5.33
CA ARG A 127 -7.42 4.34 -5.80
C ARG A 127 -6.60 5.40 -5.08
N ALA A 128 -6.40 5.26 -3.77
CA ALA A 128 -5.57 6.17 -2.97
C ALA A 128 -4.09 6.12 -3.41
N MET A 129 -3.55 4.93 -3.66
CA MET A 129 -2.19 4.78 -4.20
C MET A 129 -2.07 5.37 -5.61
N SER A 130 -3.07 5.16 -6.47
CA SER A 130 -3.10 5.79 -7.80
C SER A 130 -3.11 7.31 -7.70
N ALA A 131 -3.89 7.88 -6.78
CA ALA A 131 -3.92 9.33 -6.53
C ALA A 131 -2.57 9.83 -5.99
N ALA A 132 -1.93 9.10 -5.08
CA ALA A 132 -0.60 9.42 -4.57
C ALA A 132 0.45 9.48 -5.68
N ILE A 133 0.48 8.48 -6.56
CA ILE A 133 1.39 8.41 -7.71
C ILE A 133 1.11 9.56 -8.69
N ALA A 134 -0.15 9.91 -8.92
CA ALA A 134 -0.52 11.03 -9.80
C ALA A 134 -0.13 12.40 -9.24
N LEU A 135 -0.05 12.54 -7.91
CA LEU A 135 0.34 13.76 -7.19
C LEU A 135 1.82 13.77 -6.81
N ALA A 136 2.63 12.85 -7.32
CA ALA A 136 4.03 12.66 -6.92
C ALA A 136 4.90 13.91 -7.08
N ASP A 137 4.62 14.76 -8.05
CA ASP A 137 5.38 16.00 -8.28
C ASP A 137 4.98 17.16 -7.34
N GLN A 138 3.94 16.97 -6.51
CA GLN A 138 3.44 17.98 -5.57
C GLN A 138 3.04 17.30 -4.25
N LEU A 139 4.04 16.86 -3.48
CA LEU A 139 3.83 16.19 -2.18
C LEU A 139 3.74 17.23 -1.06
N ASP A 140 2.56 17.81 -0.90
CA ASP A 140 2.21 18.78 0.13
C ASP A 140 1.08 18.29 1.05
N GLY A 141 0.67 19.09 2.03
CA GLY A 141 -0.43 18.79 2.94
C GLY A 141 -1.74 18.47 2.22
N PRO A 142 -2.19 19.29 1.26
CA PRO A 142 -3.34 19.00 0.41
C PRO A 142 -3.25 17.66 -0.33
N ALA A 143 -2.09 17.27 -0.85
CA ALA A 143 -1.90 15.99 -1.50
C ALA A 143 -2.10 14.82 -0.53
N ILE A 144 -1.54 14.90 0.69
CA ILE A 144 -1.72 13.89 1.74
C ILE A 144 -3.20 13.79 2.15
N LEU A 145 -3.89 14.93 2.32
CA LEU A 145 -5.33 14.96 2.62
C LEU A 145 -6.16 14.34 1.47
N ASN A 146 -5.77 14.58 0.22
CA ASN A 146 -6.43 13.98 -0.93
C ASN A 146 -6.27 12.44 -0.95
N MET A 147 -5.08 11.92 -0.66
CA MET A 147 -4.85 10.47 -0.55
C MET A 147 -5.79 9.85 0.50
N HIS A 148 -5.92 10.50 1.65
CA HIS A 148 -6.80 10.05 2.73
C HIS A 148 -8.29 10.19 2.36
N ASP A 149 -8.67 11.26 1.67
CA ASP A 149 -10.05 11.43 1.21
C ASP A 149 -10.42 10.32 0.22
N VAL A 150 -9.59 10.06 -0.79
CA VAL A 150 -9.83 8.97 -1.76
C VAL A 150 -9.93 7.61 -1.08
N LEU A 151 -9.15 7.38 -0.01
CA LEU A 151 -9.16 6.14 0.74
C LEU A 151 -10.47 5.91 1.50
N LEU A 152 -11.06 6.96 2.08
CA LEU A 152 -12.12 6.82 3.08
C LEU A 152 -13.45 7.48 2.71
N ARG A 153 -13.55 8.29 1.64
CA ARG A 153 -14.78 9.04 1.29
C ARG A 153 -16.02 8.17 1.18
N ASP A 154 -15.90 6.93 0.72
CA ASP A 154 -17.01 6.01 0.53
C ASP A 154 -17.35 5.20 1.80
N SER A 155 -16.39 5.00 2.71
CA SER A 155 -16.53 4.14 3.90
C SER A 155 -16.65 4.90 5.22
N ALA A 156 -16.02 6.06 5.32
CA ALA A 156 -15.98 6.90 6.51
C ALA A 156 -15.89 8.40 6.15
N PRO A 157 -16.93 8.97 5.46
CA PRO A 157 -16.88 10.32 4.89
C PRO A 157 -16.69 11.43 5.93
N VAL A 158 -17.04 11.18 7.20
CA VAL A 158 -16.93 12.17 8.29
C VAL A 158 -15.45 12.50 8.58
N ILE A 159 -14.57 11.53 8.48
CA ILE A 159 -13.12 11.69 8.78
C ILE A 159 -12.26 11.82 7.51
N ALA A 160 -12.83 11.53 6.33
CA ALA A 160 -12.10 11.53 5.06
C ALA A 160 -11.50 12.92 4.75
N GLY A 161 -10.23 12.95 4.35
CA GLY A 161 -9.52 14.16 3.94
C GLY A 161 -9.31 15.23 5.04
N ARG A 162 -9.27 14.82 6.30
CA ARG A 162 -9.12 15.73 7.45
C ARG A 162 -8.09 15.20 8.43
N TRP A 163 -7.24 16.10 8.96
CA TRP A 163 -6.42 15.79 10.12
C TRP A 163 -7.33 15.47 11.30
N ARG A 164 -6.87 14.58 12.19
CA ARG A 164 -7.60 14.28 13.42
C ARG A 164 -7.63 15.50 14.35
N ASP A 165 -8.74 15.62 15.05
CA ASP A 165 -9.01 16.61 16.09
C ASP A 165 -9.19 15.95 17.47
N GLN A 166 -8.78 14.69 17.58
CA GLN A 166 -8.88 13.89 18.80
C GLN A 166 -7.63 13.04 19.00
N GLN A 167 -7.41 12.61 20.24
CA GLN A 167 -6.35 11.68 20.56
C GLN A 167 -6.65 10.29 20.02
N VAL A 168 -5.65 9.67 19.40
CA VAL A 168 -5.65 8.29 18.93
C VAL A 168 -4.48 7.53 19.58
N TRP A 169 -4.53 6.21 19.54
CA TRP A 169 -3.43 5.36 20.01
C TRP A 169 -3.36 4.05 19.24
N ILE A 170 -2.21 3.41 19.30
CA ILE A 170 -1.90 2.18 18.57
C ILE A 170 -1.79 1.03 19.56
N GLY A 171 -2.56 -0.02 19.34
CA GLY A 171 -2.63 -1.18 20.25
C GLY A 171 -3.42 -0.89 21.51
N GLY A 172 -3.52 -1.91 22.40
CA GLY A 172 -4.33 -1.81 23.61
C GLY A 172 -5.83 -1.94 23.34
N GLY A 173 -6.64 -1.44 24.28
CA GLY A 173 -8.11 -1.47 24.18
C GLY A 173 -8.69 -0.13 23.75
N ASP A 174 -9.99 -0.12 23.43
CA ASP A 174 -10.69 1.07 22.89
C ASP A 174 -11.10 2.10 23.97
N HIS A 175 -10.94 1.76 25.26
CA HIS A 175 -11.42 2.58 26.37
C HIS A 175 -10.51 3.77 26.70
N SER A 176 -9.19 3.55 26.67
CA SER A 176 -8.22 4.59 27.04
C SER A 176 -6.82 4.28 26.45
N PRO A 177 -5.96 5.30 26.30
CA PRO A 177 -4.61 5.12 25.76
C PRO A 177 -3.63 4.41 26.70
N HIS A 178 -3.98 4.19 27.96
CA HIS A 178 -3.05 3.73 29.02
C HIS A 178 -2.49 2.32 28.80
N ALA A 179 -3.12 1.49 27.98
CA ALA A 179 -2.63 0.16 27.61
C ALA A 179 -2.08 0.13 26.16
N ALA A 180 -1.95 1.27 25.53
CA ALA A 180 -1.46 1.38 24.15
C ALA A 180 0.02 1.01 24.04
N GLN A 181 0.40 0.46 22.88
CA GLN A 181 1.81 0.25 22.53
C GLN A 181 2.49 1.55 22.15
N PHE A 182 1.75 2.48 21.55
CA PHE A 182 2.23 3.82 21.23
C PHE A 182 1.07 4.81 21.24
N ILE A 183 1.33 5.99 21.79
CA ILE A 183 0.37 7.11 21.78
C ILE A 183 0.97 8.22 20.94
N PRO A 184 0.46 8.45 19.72
CA PRO A 184 0.89 9.53 18.84
C PRO A 184 0.72 10.91 19.49
N PRO A 185 1.32 11.98 18.91
CA PRO A 185 1.25 13.33 19.44
C PRO A 185 -0.20 13.80 19.69
N HIS A 186 -0.37 14.74 20.59
CA HIS A 186 -1.64 15.43 20.73
C HIS A 186 -2.04 16.04 19.37
N HIS A 187 -3.33 16.04 19.06
CA HIS A 187 -3.81 16.45 17.72
C HIS A 187 -3.42 17.87 17.34
N ASP A 188 -3.25 18.79 18.29
CA ASP A 188 -2.78 20.16 18.03
C ASP A 188 -1.36 20.24 17.44
N ARG A 189 -0.54 19.18 17.62
CA ARG A 189 0.81 19.10 17.07
C ARG A 189 0.83 18.59 15.63
N VAL A 190 -0.25 17.96 15.18
CA VAL A 190 -0.30 17.31 13.87
C VAL A 190 0.03 18.25 12.71
N PRO A 191 -0.56 19.46 12.60
CA PRO A 191 -0.27 20.35 11.47
C PRO A 191 1.21 20.73 11.38
N ALA A 192 1.81 21.14 12.49
CA ALA A 192 3.23 21.55 12.51
C ALA A 192 4.18 20.36 12.23
N ALA A 193 3.85 19.16 12.73
CA ALA A 193 4.64 17.96 12.47
C ALA A 193 4.54 17.51 10.99
N ILE A 194 3.40 17.68 10.37
CA ILE A 194 3.22 17.41 8.92
C ILE A 194 3.96 18.45 8.09
N ASP A 195 3.92 19.73 8.45
CA ASP A 195 4.68 20.78 7.75
C ASP A 195 6.20 20.51 7.81
N ASP A 196 6.70 20.03 8.94
CA ASP A 196 8.09 19.59 9.07
C ASP A 196 8.40 18.37 8.20
N LEU A 197 7.55 17.36 8.22
CA LEU A 197 7.69 16.15 7.38
C LEU A 197 7.70 16.53 5.88
N ILE A 198 6.86 17.44 5.43
CA ILE A 198 6.83 17.90 4.04
C ILE A 198 8.15 18.56 3.66
N ARG A 199 8.73 19.38 4.54
CA ARG A 199 10.06 19.97 4.31
C ARG A 199 11.13 18.88 4.26
N PHE A 200 11.05 17.85 5.09
CA PHE A 200 11.94 16.70 5.01
C PHE A 200 11.80 15.99 3.67
N ILE A 201 10.57 15.67 3.21
CA ILE A 201 10.29 15.01 1.92
C ILE A 201 10.84 15.81 0.72
N ALA A 202 10.89 17.13 0.81
CA ALA A 202 11.42 18.00 -0.25
C ALA A 202 12.96 17.96 -0.35
N ARG A 203 13.68 17.30 0.55
CA ARG A 203 15.15 17.17 0.51
C ARG A 203 15.60 16.28 -0.63
N THR A 204 16.81 16.53 -1.14
CA THR A 204 17.42 15.80 -2.25
C THR A 204 18.82 15.27 -1.93
N ASP A 205 19.27 15.43 -0.70
CA ASP A 205 20.62 15.07 -0.23
C ASP A 205 20.69 13.66 0.40
N ILE A 206 19.56 12.92 0.41
CA ILE A 206 19.44 11.60 1.03
C ILE A 206 19.15 10.56 -0.06
N PRO A 207 19.78 9.37 -0.04
CA PRO A 207 19.43 8.28 -0.96
C PRO A 207 17.94 7.95 -0.91
N THR A 208 17.30 7.85 -2.07
CA THR A 208 15.84 7.88 -2.20
C THR A 208 15.12 6.85 -1.34
N LEU A 209 15.58 5.61 -1.29
CA LEU A 209 14.90 4.58 -0.50
C LEU A 209 15.05 4.82 1.01
N ALA A 210 16.23 5.25 1.46
CA ALA A 210 16.46 5.63 2.85
C ALA A 210 15.59 6.83 3.24
N HIS A 211 15.52 7.82 2.36
CA HIS A 211 14.66 9.01 2.52
C HIS A 211 13.18 8.64 2.67
N ALA A 212 12.67 7.79 1.76
CA ALA A 212 11.29 7.33 1.82
C ALA A 212 10.99 6.47 3.06
N ALA A 213 11.94 5.65 3.52
CA ALA A 213 11.79 4.83 4.72
C ALA A 213 11.72 5.69 5.99
N ILE A 214 12.58 6.70 6.11
CA ILE A 214 12.59 7.64 7.24
C ILE A 214 11.32 8.51 7.23
N ALA A 215 10.94 9.05 6.08
CA ALA A 215 9.70 9.83 5.94
C ALA A 215 8.46 9.00 6.32
N HIS A 216 8.43 7.72 5.92
CA HIS A 216 7.36 6.80 6.30
C HIS A 216 7.31 6.57 7.81
N ALA A 217 8.46 6.32 8.47
CA ALA A 217 8.52 6.13 9.91
C ALA A 217 8.09 7.39 10.69
N GLN A 218 8.47 8.58 10.21
CA GLN A 218 8.01 9.84 10.78
C GLN A 218 6.50 10.02 10.60
N PHE A 219 5.96 9.73 9.43
CA PHE A 219 4.52 9.77 9.18
C PHE A 219 3.74 8.84 10.12
N GLU A 220 4.21 7.59 10.30
CA GLU A 220 3.63 6.62 11.23
C GLU A 220 3.79 7.04 12.71
N THR A 221 4.79 7.86 13.03
CA THR A 221 4.97 8.43 14.36
C THR A 221 4.01 9.60 14.61
N ILE A 222 3.81 10.48 13.62
CA ILE A 222 2.82 11.57 13.68
C ILE A 222 1.40 11.03 13.73
N HIS A 223 1.11 10.00 12.94
CA HIS A 223 -0.19 9.33 12.87
C HIS A 223 -1.35 10.32 12.71
N PRO A 224 -1.38 11.10 11.60
CA PRO A 224 -2.17 12.33 11.50
C PRO A 224 -3.68 12.11 11.35
N PHE A 225 -4.15 10.90 11.15
CA PHE A 225 -5.54 10.56 10.87
C PHE A 225 -6.18 9.71 11.96
N PRO A 226 -7.54 9.70 12.08
CA PRO A 226 -8.23 8.79 12.98
C PRO A 226 -8.15 7.32 12.55
N ASP A 227 -8.08 7.04 11.23
CA ASP A 227 -7.90 5.74 10.58
C ASP A 227 -7.16 5.91 9.26
N GLY A 228 -6.59 4.84 8.71
CA GLY A 228 -5.96 4.83 7.39
C GLY A 228 -4.51 5.32 7.33
N ASN A 229 -3.87 5.62 8.46
CA ASN A 229 -2.48 6.11 8.49
C ASN A 229 -1.52 5.18 7.77
N GLY A 230 -1.49 3.88 8.10
CA GLY A 230 -0.60 2.93 7.46
C GLY A 230 -0.79 2.85 5.94
N ARG A 231 -2.03 2.85 5.47
CA ARG A 231 -2.33 2.80 4.03
C ARG A 231 -1.88 4.08 3.32
N VAL A 232 -2.13 5.26 3.89
CA VAL A 232 -1.69 6.55 3.36
C VAL A 232 -0.17 6.68 3.43
N GLY A 233 0.46 6.30 4.54
CA GLY A 233 1.92 6.33 4.70
C GLY A 233 2.64 5.46 3.66
N ARG A 234 2.12 4.26 3.36
CA ARG A 234 2.68 3.40 2.30
C ARG A 234 2.37 3.93 0.90
N ALA A 235 1.22 4.59 0.68
CA ALA A 235 0.95 5.30 -0.58
C ALA A 235 1.92 6.48 -0.79
N LEU A 236 2.26 7.20 0.28
CA LEU A 236 3.25 8.29 0.26
C LEU A 236 4.66 7.79 -0.12
N VAL A 237 5.05 6.58 0.30
CA VAL A 237 6.31 5.95 -0.16
C VAL A 237 6.31 5.81 -1.68
N HIS A 238 5.23 5.30 -2.28
CA HIS A 238 5.14 5.16 -3.73
C HIS A 238 5.17 6.50 -4.46
N ALA A 239 4.55 7.53 -3.89
CA ALA A 239 4.63 8.88 -4.42
C ALA A 239 6.07 9.42 -4.40
N GLN A 240 6.84 9.18 -3.33
CA GLN A 240 8.25 9.59 -3.24
C GLN A 240 9.13 8.83 -4.23
N LEU A 241 8.96 7.51 -4.38
CA LEU A 241 9.68 6.71 -5.38
C LEU A 241 9.38 7.20 -6.81
N ARG A 242 8.14 7.61 -7.07
CA ARG A 242 7.71 8.19 -8.34
C ARG A 242 8.31 9.57 -8.58
N HIS A 243 8.27 10.45 -7.58
CA HIS A 243 8.88 11.78 -7.61
C HIS A 243 10.37 11.70 -7.95
N ALA A 244 11.09 10.82 -7.28
CA ALA A 244 12.51 10.55 -7.52
C ALA A 244 12.79 9.82 -8.84
N ARG A 245 11.74 9.49 -9.61
CA ARG A 245 11.82 8.78 -10.90
C ARG A 245 12.46 7.39 -10.84
N LEU A 246 12.48 6.77 -9.66
CA LEU A 246 12.85 5.37 -9.52
C LEU A 246 11.79 4.43 -10.11
N THR A 247 10.51 4.81 -10.02
CA THR A 247 9.39 4.10 -10.64
C THR A 247 8.71 5.02 -11.65
N ARG A 248 8.74 4.67 -12.94
CA ARG A 248 8.11 5.44 -14.02
C ARG A 248 6.93 4.72 -14.63
N HIS A 249 7.01 3.40 -14.72
CA HIS A 249 6.07 2.57 -15.47
C HIS A 249 5.30 1.60 -14.56
N VAL A 250 5.92 1.16 -13.46
CA VAL A 250 5.34 0.15 -12.57
C VAL A 250 5.35 0.58 -11.10
N THR A 251 4.53 -0.09 -10.30
CA THR A 251 4.56 0.00 -8.84
C THR A 251 5.28 -1.23 -8.30
N VAL A 252 6.34 -1.02 -7.50
CA VAL A 252 7.03 -2.11 -6.81
C VAL A 252 6.19 -2.50 -5.57
N PRO A 253 5.82 -3.77 -5.38
CA PRO A 253 4.95 -4.16 -4.27
C PRO A 253 5.68 -4.23 -2.92
N VAL A 254 6.20 -3.08 -2.43
CA VAL A 254 7.00 -2.96 -1.20
C VAL A 254 6.25 -3.49 0.02
N SER A 255 4.94 -3.24 0.12
CA SER A 255 4.13 -3.78 1.22
C SER A 255 4.09 -5.31 1.24
N ALA A 256 4.17 -5.95 0.06
CA ALA A 256 4.30 -7.40 -0.03
C ALA A 256 5.63 -7.89 0.56
N GLY A 257 6.71 -7.12 0.38
CA GLY A 257 8.00 -7.36 1.01
C GLY A 257 7.96 -7.14 2.53
N LEU A 258 7.31 -6.08 3.03
CA LEU A 258 7.13 -5.82 4.46
C LEU A 258 6.38 -6.96 5.16
N LEU A 259 5.37 -7.55 4.50
CA LEU A 259 4.61 -8.69 5.01
C LEU A 259 5.44 -9.97 5.20
N THR A 260 6.62 -10.10 4.59
CA THR A 260 7.46 -11.29 4.79
C THR A 260 7.97 -11.39 6.22
N ASP A 261 8.12 -10.25 6.91
CA ASP A 261 8.43 -10.15 8.33
C ASP A 261 7.81 -8.88 8.92
N ILE A 262 6.53 -8.98 9.25
CA ILE A 262 5.73 -7.86 9.76
C ILE A 262 6.16 -7.46 11.18
N ASP A 263 6.61 -8.42 11.99
CA ASP A 263 7.06 -8.17 13.35
C ASP A 263 8.34 -7.30 13.33
N ALA A 264 9.29 -7.60 12.41
CA ALA A 264 10.47 -6.78 12.20
C ALA A 264 10.13 -5.37 11.68
N TYR A 265 9.11 -5.23 10.84
CA TYR A 265 8.64 -3.92 10.39
C TYR A 265 8.11 -3.07 11.56
N PHE A 266 7.28 -3.61 12.43
CA PHE A 266 6.79 -2.87 13.60
C PHE A 266 7.91 -2.60 14.61
N ALA A 267 8.84 -3.53 14.80
CA ALA A 267 10.02 -3.31 15.64
C ALA A 267 10.91 -2.17 15.11
N ALA A 268 11.08 -2.07 13.78
CA ALA A 268 11.85 -1.00 13.14
C ALA A 268 11.18 0.38 13.32
N LEU A 269 9.84 0.46 13.29
CA LEU A 269 9.11 1.69 13.64
C LEU A 269 9.30 2.06 15.12
N GLY A 270 9.40 1.08 16.01
CA GLY A 270 9.74 1.30 17.42
C GLY A 270 11.16 1.87 17.57
N ALA A 271 12.15 1.24 16.96
CA ALA A 271 13.54 1.69 16.99
C ALA A 271 13.69 3.12 16.45
N TYR A 272 12.97 3.47 15.38
CA TYR A 272 12.94 4.84 14.85
C TYR A 272 12.47 5.86 15.92
N ARG A 273 11.42 5.54 16.67
CA ARG A 273 10.91 6.39 17.76
C ARG A 273 11.90 6.52 18.91
N ASP A 274 12.71 5.49 19.12
CA ASP A 274 13.78 5.46 20.13
C ASP A 274 15.07 6.18 19.67
N GLY A 275 15.09 6.76 18.45
CA GLY A 275 16.23 7.51 17.90
C GLY A 275 17.18 6.67 17.06
N ASP A 276 16.74 5.52 16.55
CA ASP A 276 17.54 4.72 15.62
C ASP A 276 16.81 4.53 14.28
N PRO A 277 17.19 5.27 13.22
CA PRO A 277 16.57 5.16 11.91
C PRO A 277 17.13 3.99 11.07
N VAL A 278 18.20 3.32 11.51
CA VAL A 278 18.87 2.27 10.72
C VAL A 278 17.94 1.09 10.44
N PRO A 279 17.24 0.51 11.43
CA PRO A 279 16.40 -0.67 11.21
C PRO A 279 15.28 -0.44 10.19
N ILE A 280 14.69 0.76 10.12
CA ILE A 280 13.62 1.01 9.15
C ILE A 280 14.18 1.12 7.72
N VAL A 281 15.37 1.69 7.54
CA VAL A 281 16.06 1.75 6.24
C VAL A 281 16.43 0.36 5.75
N GLU A 282 17.04 -0.45 6.60
CA GLU A 282 17.40 -1.85 6.29
C GLU A 282 16.15 -2.68 5.99
N ARG A 283 15.08 -2.52 6.78
CA ARG A 283 13.81 -3.24 6.55
C ARG A 283 13.18 -2.89 5.21
N PHE A 284 13.24 -1.62 4.79
CA PHE A 284 12.75 -1.20 3.48
C PHE A 284 13.61 -1.74 2.33
N ALA A 285 14.92 -1.81 2.50
CA ALA A 285 15.81 -2.42 1.52
C ALA A 285 15.50 -3.92 1.34
N ASP A 286 15.42 -4.68 2.44
CA ASP A 286 15.07 -6.11 2.42
C ASP A 286 13.69 -6.36 1.82
N ALA A 287 12.70 -5.54 2.22
CA ALA A 287 11.34 -5.61 1.69
C ALA A 287 11.32 -5.35 0.18
N THR A 288 12.14 -4.42 -0.30
CA THR A 288 12.27 -4.11 -1.72
C THR A 288 12.82 -5.30 -2.50
N PHE A 289 13.90 -5.93 -2.06
CA PHE A 289 14.44 -7.13 -2.73
C PHE A 289 13.42 -8.27 -2.78
N ALA A 290 12.75 -8.54 -1.65
CA ALA A 290 11.69 -9.56 -1.59
C ALA A 290 10.51 -9.23 -2.53
N ALA A 291 10.10 -7.96 -2.57
CA ALA A 291 9.04 -7.46 -3.43
C ALA A 291 9.38 -7.61 -4.92
N LEU A 292 10.61 -7.25 -5.31
CA LEU A 292 11.08 -7.34 -6.70
C LEU A 292 11.17 -8.79 -7.16
N ALA A 293 11.69 -9.70 -6.32
CA ALA A 293 11.72 -11.13 -6.64
C ALA A 293 10.31 -11.69 -6.87
N ASN A 294 9.36 -11.36 -5.98
CA ASN A 294 7.98 -11.80 -6.10
C ASN A 294 7.25 -11.11 -7.28
N GLY A 295 7.56 -9.84 -7.55
CA GLY A 295 7.02 -9.10 -8.69
C GLY A 295 7.46 -9.67 -10.04
N ARG A 296 8.75 -10.00 -10.20
CA ARG A 296 9.27 -10.68 -11.40
C ARG A 296 8.57 -12.03 -11.62
N GLN A 297 8.34 -12.79 -10.55
CA GLN A 297 7.62 -14.06 -10.64
C GLN A 297 6.16 -13.85 -11.07
N LEU A 298 5.47 -12.84 -10.51
CA LEU A 298 4.10 -12.48 -10.93
C LEU A 298 4.03 -12.20 -12.43
N VAL A 299 4.97 -11.39 -12.93
CA VAL A 299 5.04 -11.03 -14.35
C VAL A 299 5.29 -12.25 -15.22
N ALA A 300 6.25 -13.11 -14.84
CA ALA A 300 6.54 -14.35 -15.55
C ALA A 300 5.32 -15.29 -15.60
N ASP A 301 4.61 -15.44 -14.47
CA ASP A 301 3.40 -16.26 -14.38
C ASP A 301 2.29 -15.69 -15.31
N LEU A 302 2.10 -14.38 -15.36
CA LEU A 302 1.12 -13.72 -16.24
C LEU A 302 1.49 -13.85 -17.73
N HIS A 303 2.77 -13.77 -18.07
CA HIS A 303 3.25 -14.07 -19.43
C HIS A 303 2.91 -15.50 -19.82
N HIS A 304 3.21 -16.47 -18.95
CA HIS A 304 2.90 -17.86 -19.21
C HIS A 304 1.39 -18.10 -19.45
N VAL A 305 0.55 -17.43 -18.68
CA VAL A 305 -0.92 -17.46 -18.86
C VAL A 305 -1.28 -16.91 -20.26
N ARG A 306 -0.75 -15.77 -20.68
CA ARG A 306 -1.02 -15.19 -22.00
C ARG A 306 -0.58 -16.09 -23.14
N ASP A 307 0.61 -16.68 -23.04
CA ASP A 307 1.13 -17.61 -24.06
C ASP A 307 0.25 -18.87 -24.17
N GLY A 308 -0.20 -19.40 -23.02
CA GLY A 308 -1.16 -20.51 -23.00
C GLY A 308 -2.51 -20.14 -23.64
N TRP A 309 -2.98 -18.91 -23.48
CA TRP A 309 -4.19 -18.42 -24.16
C TRP A 309 -4.01 -18.30 -25.66
N ALA A 310 -2.85 -17.81 -26.11
CA ALA A 310 -2.54 -17.68 -27.53
C ALA A 310 -2.59 -19.03 -28.28
N GLN A 311 -2.30 -20.14 -27.57
CA GLN A 311 -2.38 -21.49 -28.12
C GLN A 311 -3.81 -22.07 -28.15
N ARG A 312 -4.67 -21.67 -27.19
CA ARG A 312 -6.02 -22.23 -27.00
C ARG A 312 -7.10 -21.45 -27.75
N VAL A 313 -6.95 -20.14 -27.87
CA VAL A 313 -7.97 -19.25 -28.45
C VAL A 313 -7.95 -19.32 -29.98
N LYS A 314 -9.08 -19.73 -30.57
CA LYS A 314 -9.27 -19.76 -32.03
C LYS A 314 -10.01 -18.50 -32.48
N ALA A 315 -9.29 -17.42 -32.71
CA ALA A 315 -9.83 -16.15 -33.23
C ALA A 315 -8.91 -15.55 -34.27
N ARG A 316 -9.47 -14.73 -35.18
CA ARG A 316 -8.67 -13.94 -36.14
C ARG A 316 -7.75 -12.98 -35.35
N ARG A 317 -6.59 -12.66 -35.94
CA ARG A 317 -5.55 -11.85 -35.27
C ARG A 317 -6.02 -10.45 -34.90
N ASP A 318 -6.98 -9.90 -35.62
CA ASP A 318 -7.60 -8.59 -35.41
C ASP A 318 -8.90 -8.63 -34.54
N ALA A 319 -9.30 -9.81 -34.08
CA ALA A 319 -10.55 -9.96 -33.34
C ALA A 319 -10.51 -9.23 -32.00
N ALA A 320 -11.64 -8.64 -31.60
CA ALA A 320 -11.82 -7.98 -30.30
C ALA A 320 -11.56 -8.93 -29.10
N ALA A 321 -11.62 -10.25 -29.32
CA ALA A 321 -11.25 -11.25 -28.31
C ALA A 321 -9.83 -11.03 -27.78
N TRP A 322 -8.84 -10.72 -28.61
CA TRP A 322 -7.46 -10.46 -28.18
C TRP A 322 -7.32 -9.18 -27.34
N LYS A 323 -8.11 -8.16 -27.63
CA LYS A 323 -8.16 -6.96 -26.77
C LYS A 323 -8.77 -7.29 -25.41
N ILE A 324 -9.76 -8.21 -25.37
CA ILE A 324 -10.33 -8.67 -24.08
C ILE A 324 -9.28 -9.43 -23.28
N THR A 325 -8.40 -10.25 -23.87
CA THR A 325 -7.34 -10.93 -23.12
C THR A 325 -6.40 -9.93 -22.43
N GLU A 326 -6.07 -8.81 -23.05
CA GLU A 326 -5.27 -7.76 -22.41
C GLU A 326 -6.01 -7.07 -21.27
N ILE A 327 -7.32 -6.84 -21.43
CA ILE A 327 -8.16 -6.27 -20.36
C ILE A 327 -8.21 -7.21 -19.15
N VAL A 328 -8.44 -8.51 -19.36
CA VAL A 328 -8.64 -9.44 -18.24
C VAL A 328 -7.36 -9.81 -17.51
N VAL A 329 -6.19 -9.56 -18.05
CA VAL A 329 -4.92 -9.63 -17.31
C VAL A 329 -4.89 -8.55 -16.21
N ARG A 330 -5.35 -7.33 -16.50
CA ARG A 330 -5.40 -6.23 -15.52
C ARG A 330 -6.70 -6.18 -14.72
N GLN A 331 -7.81 -6.69 -15.25
CA GLN A 331 -9.13 -6.74 -14.59
C GLN A 331 -9.73 -8.14 -14.77
N PRO A 332 -9.39 -9.09 -13.91
CA PRO A 332 -9.70 -10.51 -14.12
C PRO A 332 -11.17 -10.90 -13.95
N VAL A 333 -12.03 -9.95 -13.57
CA VAL A 333 -13.49 -10.08 -13.59
C VAL A 333 -14.07 -8.93 -14.42
N VAL A 334 -14.90 -9.26 -15.39
CA VAL A 334 -15.46 -8.30 -16.33
C VAL A 334 -16.97 -8.53 -16.54
N ASN A 335 -17.64 -7.49 -17.04
CA ASN A 335 -19.02 -7.56 -17.51
C ASN A 335 -19.15 -6.92 -18.88
N ALA A 336 -20.29 -7.15 -19.56
CA ALA A 336 -20.52 -6.58 -20.88
C ALA A 336 -20.50 -5.04 -20.91
N PRO A 337 -21.05 -4.30 -19.90
CA PRO A 337 -20.94 -2.85 -19.86
C PRO A 337 -19.50 -2.33 -19.74
N SER A 338 -18.66 -2.94 -18.89
CA SER A 338 -17.26 -2.52 -18.72
C SER A 338 -16.47 -2.74 -20.02
N LEU A 339 -16.59 -3.92 -20.62
CA LEU A 339 -15.93 -4.26 -21.88
C LEU A 339 -16.43 -3.40 -23.05
N SER A 340 -17.73 -3.10 -23.11
CA SER A 340 -18.32 -2.20 -24.14
C SER A 340 -17.69 -0.80 -24.08
N ARG A 341 -17.54 -0.26 -22.90
CA ARG A 341 -16.93 1.06 -22.67
C ARG A 341 -15.46 1.06 -23.07
N GLU A 342 -14.73 0.05 -22.68
CA GLU A 342 -13.29 -0.02 -22.89
C GLU A 342 -12.91 -0.34 -24.34
N LEU A 343 -13.66 -1.21 -24.99
CA LEU A 343 -13.45 -1.57 -26.39
C LEU A 343 -14.07 -0.56 -27.38
N GLY A 344 -14.94 0.33 -26.91
CA GLY A 344 -15.68 1.26 -27.79
C GLY A 344 -16.66 0.55 -28.73
N ILE A 345 -17.21 -0.61 -28.35
CA ILE A 345 -18.13 -1.40 -29.18
C ILE A 345 -19.48 -1.63 -28.48
N PRO A 346 -20.59 -1.82 -29.23
CA PRO A 346 -21.88 -2.15 -28.63
C PRO A 346 -21.83 -3.44 -27.81
N GLN A 347 -22.61 -3.51 -26.71
CA GLN A 347 -22.68 -4.69 -25.84
C GLN A 347 -23.04 -5.99 -26.59
N THR A 348 -23.86 -5.91 -27.61
CA THR A 348 -24.19 -7.06 -28.48
C THR A 348 -22.95 -7.65 -29.14
N ASN A 349 -21.98 -6.81 -29.52
CA ASN A 349 -20.72 -7.23 -30.14
C ASN A 349 -19.74 -7.77 -29.07
N VAL A 350 -19.84 -7.29 -27.81
CA VAL A 350 -19.06 -7.83 -26.68
C VAL A 350 -19.36 -9.31 -26.48
N TYR A 351 -20.63 -9.71 -26.46
CA TYR A 351 -21.00 -11.12 -26.31
C TYR A 351 -20.39 -12.02 -27.40
N ARG A 352 -20.36 -11.52 -28.65
CA ARG A 352 -19.73 -12.25 -29.76
C ARG A 352 -18.20 -12.35 -29.58
N ALA A 353 -17.56 -11.29 -29.07
CA ALA A 353 -16.12 -11.26 -28.81
C ALA A 353 -15.71 -12.14 -27.60
N LEU A 354 -16.59 -12.33 -26.63
CA LEU A 354 -16.36 -13.19 -25.47
C LEU A 354 -16.43 -14.70 -25.83
N GLN A 355 -17.22 -15.08 -26.83
CA GLN A 355 -17.49 -16.48 -27.12
C GLN A 355 -16.23 -17.32 -27.37
N PRO A 356 -15.25 -16.90 -28.21
CA PRO A 356 -14.01 -17.65 -28.41
C PRO A 356 -13.18 -17.83 -27.12
N LEU A 357 -13.27 -16.88 -26.19
CA LEU A 357 -12.56 -16.93 -24.90
C LEU A 357 -13.26 -17.89 -23.91
N VAL A 358 -14.57 -17.94 -23.96
CA VAL A 358 -15.36 -18.90 -23.16
C VAL A 358 -15.15 -20.31 -23.70
N ASP A 359 -15.19 -20.51 -25.02
CA ASP A 359 -14.97 -21.82 -25.65
C ASP A 359 -13.55 -22.36 -25.37
N ALA A 360 -12.55 -21.47 -25.28
CA ALA A 360 -11.18 -21.80 -24.94
C ALA A 360 -10.92 -21.95 -23.43
N GLY A 361 -11.92 -21.71 -22.56
CA GLY A 361 -11.79 -21.75 -21.11
C GLY A 361 -10.93 -20.61 -20.51
N VAL A 362 -10.64 -19.57 -21.31
CA VAL A 362 -9.94 -18.35 -20.84
C VAL A 362 -10.84 -17.55 -19.91
N LEU A 363 -12.12 -17.50 -20.23
CA LEU A 363 -13.16 -16.85 -19.43
C LEU A 363 -14.22 -17.85 -19.03
N VAL A 364 -14.64 -17.78 -17.76
CA VAL A 364 -15.72 -18.58 -17.22
C VAL A 364 -16.82 -17.66 -16.72
N GLU A 365 -18.03 -17.82 -17.25
CA GLU A 365 -19.21 -17.18 -16.67
C GLU A 365 -19.55 -17.83 -15.34
N PHE A 366 -19.82 -17.02 -14.32
CA PHE A 366 -20.12 -17.52 -12.97
C PHE A 366 -21.39 -16.95 -12.34
N THR A 367 -22.17 -16.19 -13.09
CA THR A 367 -23.46 -15.66 -12.66
C THR A 367 -24.60 -16.35 -13.39
N ASN A 368 -25.59 -16.86 -12.64
CA ASN A 368 -26.79 -17.47 -13.20
C ASN A 368 -27.86 -16.47 -13.68
N ASN A 369 -27.55 -15.19 -13.75
CA ASN A 369 -28.49 -14.15 -14.10
C ASN A 369 -28.49 -13.89 -15.61
N LYS A 370 -29.68 -13.80 -16.24
CA LYS A 370 -29.81 -13.39 -17.65
C LYS A 370 -29.37 -11.94 -17.90
N ARG A 371 -29.40 -11.08 -16.86
CA ARG A 371 -28.93 -9.70 -16.87
C ARG A 371 -27.73 -9.63 -15.92
N ASP A 372 -26.79 -8.70 -16.19
CA ASP A 372 -25.57 -8.47 -15.39
C ASP A 372 -24.65 -9.71 -15.28
N ARG A 373 -24.43 -10.39 -16.39
CA ARG A 373 -23.50 -11.52 -16.49
C ARG A 373 -22.08 -11.06 -16.18
N LEU A 374 -21.36 -11.85 -15.37
CA LEU A 374 -19.96 -11.66 -15.04
C LEU A 374 -19.14 -12.83 -15.58
N TRP A 375 -17.97 -12.51 -16.13
CA TRP A 375 -16.94 -13.47 -16.53
C TRP A 375 -15.68 -13.25 -15.73
N ARG A 376 -15.03 -14.32 -15.36
CA ARG A 376 -13.73 -14.30 -14.69
C ARG A 376 -12.69 -15.01 -15.53
N ALA A 377 -11.43 -14.58 -15.41
CA ALA A 377 -10.25 -15.26 -15.94
C ALA A 377 -9.62 -16.10 -14.82
N PRO A 378 -9.92 -17.39 -14.71
CA PRO A 378 -9.45 -18.24 -13.60
C PRO A 378 -7.93 -18.26 -13.49
N ASP A 379 -7.23 -18.38 -14.63
CA ASP A 379 -5.77 -18.47 -14.70
C ASP A 379 -5.11 -17.23 -14.08
N VAL A 380 -5.62 -16.01 -14.35
CA VAL A 380 -5.10 -14.75 -13.77
C VAL A 380 -5.41 -14.67 -12.28
N LEU A 381 -6.62 -15.06 -11.85
CA LEU A 381 -6.99 -15.05 -10.44
C LEU A 381 -6.11 -16.01 -9.63
N GLU A 382 -5.78 -17.18 -10.16
CA GLU A 382 -4.87 -18.14 -9.54
C GLU A 382 -3.47 -17.57 -9.38
N VAL A 383 -2.93 -16.90 -10.40
CA VAL A 383 -1.63 -16.23 -10.33
C VAL A 383 -1.62 -15.12 -9.27
N LEU A 384 -2.67 -14.31 -9.18
CA LEU A 384 -2.78 -13.24 -8.17
C LEU A 384 -2.91 -13.81 -6.74
N ASP A 385 -3.71 -14.87 -6.55
CA ASP A 385 -3.83 -15.54 -5.25
C ASP A 385 -2.51 -16.23 -4.86
N ALA A 386 -1.77 -16.82 -5.82
CA ALA A 386 -0.45 -17.39 -5.59
C ALA A 386 0.58 -16.31 -5.17
N PHE A 387 0.55 -15.13 -5.80
CA PHE A 387 1.35 -13.98 -5.37
C PHE A 387 1.04 -13.61 -3.91
N ALA A 388 -0.23 -13.45 -3.57
CA ALA A 388 -0.67 -13.11 -2.21
C ALA A 388 -0.29 -14.18 -1.16
N ALA A 389 -0.25 -15.45 -1.56
CA ALA A 389 0.16 -16.56 -0.70
C ALA A 389 1.69 -16.57 -0.46
N ARG A 390 2.50 -16.19 -1.44
CA ARG A 390 3.97 -16.06 -1.29
C ARG A 390 4.32 -14.97 -0.28
N THR A 391 3.62 -13.84 -0.27
CA THR A 391 3.83 -12.70 0.63
C THR A 391 3.41 -12.96 2.08
N GLY A 392 2.60 -13.96 2.34
CA GLY A 392 2.15 -14.33 3.70
C GLY A 392 2.94 -15.45 4.35
N ARG A 393 3.94 -16.03 3.67
CA ARG A 393 4.79 -17.09 4.23
C ARG A 393 6.02 -16.46 4.87
N ARG A 394 6.19 -16.61 6.20
CA ARG A 394 7.46 -16.33 6.88
C ARG A 394 8.57 -17.10 6.16
N GLN A 395 9.55 -16.43 5.59
CA GLN A 395 10.80 -17.10 5.20
C GLN A 395 11.45 -17.57 6.51
N ARG A 396 11.45 -18.89 6.76
CA ARG A 396 12.28 -19.44 7.82
C ARG A 396 13.73 -19.12 7.45
N PRO A 397 14.54 -18.53 8.36
CA PRO A 397 15.94 -18.31 8.10
C PRO A 397 16.57 -19.66 7.72
N ARG A 398 17.28 -19.70 6.60
CA ARG A 398 18.13 -20.85 6.25
C ARG A 398 19.17 -20.96 7.36
N ARG A 399 19.11 -22.06 8.10
CA ARG A 399 20.15 -22.45 9.09
C ARG A 399 21.46 -22.74 8.36
#